data_ae27221c04e325c08b19a87b8da3fcea
#
_entry.id   ae27221c04e325c08b19a87b8da3fcea
#
_cell.length_a   1.000
_cell.length_b   1.000
_cell.length_c   1.000
_cell.angle_alpha   90.00
_cell.angle_beta   90.00
_cell.angle_gamma   90.00
#
_symmetry.space_group_name_H-M   'P 1'
#
loop_
_entity.id
_entity.type
_entity.pdbx_description
1 polymer ?
#
loop_
_entity_poly.entity_id
_entity_poly.type
_entity_poly.pdbx_seq_one_letter_code
_entity_poly.pdbx_strand_id
1 'polypeptide(L)'
;MVEIGKMKVGRYIVITGEPHQITSMSKSAPGKHGHAKYRVDAKNIFTGQTSNLVMTAHKYVEVPNLKKQNAQVLSVSGTNAQIMDTETYETFDLEIPEELQGQVESGKTIMYWEIMSKRIMKQMVTLK
;
A
#
# COMPACT_ATOMS: atom_id res chain seq x y z
N MET A 1 -2.98 1.72 -17.16
CA MET A 1 -3.85 0.59 -16.78
C MET A 1 -3.26 -0.72 -17.27
N VAL A 2 -3.47 -1.78 -16.53
CA VAL A 2 -2.91 -3.10 -16.82
C VAL A 2 -4.02 -4.14 -16.75
N GLU A 3 -3.97 -5.16 -17.61
CA GLU A 3 -4.92 -6.26 -17.53
C GLU A 3 -4.69 -7.06 -16.24
N ILE A 4 -5.77 -7.45 -15.57
CA ILE A 4 -5.68 -8.21 -14.33
C ILE A 4 -4.91 -9.53 -14.51
N GLY A 5 -5.00 -10.13 -15.71
CA GLY A 5 -4.26 -11.35 -16.01
C GLY A 5 -2.75 -11.22 -15.96
N LYS A 6 -2.23 -10.00 -16.01
CA LYS A 6 -0.79 -9.71 -15.92
C LYS A 6 -0.33 -9.33 -14.52
N MET A 7 -1.27 -9.22 -13.57
CA MET A 7 -0.96 -8.91 -12.19
C MET A 7 -0.61 -10.19 -11.41
N LYS A 8 0.05 -10.01 -10.28
CA LYS A 8 0.46 -11.12 -9.41
C LYS A 8 0.20 -10.76 -7.96
N VAL A 9 0.13 -11.80 -7.11
CA VAL A 9 0.05 -11.61 -5.67
C VAL A 9 1.21 -10.72 -5.20
N GLY A 10 0.90 -9.76 -4.35
CA GLY A 10 1.87 -8.77 -3.86
C GLY A 10 1.86 -7.46 -4.62
N ARG A 11 1.27 -7.42 -5.80
CA ARG A 11 1.14 -6.19 -6.58
C ARG A 11 -0.02 -5.34 -6.06
N TYR A 12 -0.05 -4.08 -6.48
CA TYR A 12 -1.03 -3.10 -6.01
C TYR A 12 -1.96 -2.70 -7.14
N ILE A 13 -3.26 -2.59 -6.82
CA ILE A 13 -4.29 -2.14 -7.76
C ILE A 13 -5.21 -1.15 -7.06
N VAL A 14 -5.90 -0.32 -7.84
CA VAL A 14 -6.89 0.62 -7.32
C VAL A 14 -8.26 -0.03 -7.39
N ILE A 15 -8.96 -0.09 -6.26
CA ILE A 15 -10.34 -0.57 -6.16
C ILE A 15 -11.16 0.53 -5.51
N THR A 16 -12.22 0.96 -6.16
CA THR A 16 -13.09 2.05 -5.68
C THR A 16 -12.33 3.31 -5.27
N GLY A 17 -11.30 3.66 -6.05
CA GLY A 17 -10.51 4.85 -5.80
C GLY A 17 -9.47 4.74 -4.70
N GLU A 18 -9.26 3.55 -4.14
CA GLU A 18 -8.29 3.34 -3.07
C GLU A 18 -7.28 2.26 -3.42
N PRO A 19 -6.03 2.39 -2.94
CA PRO A 19 -5.00 1.40 -3.25
C PRO A 19 -5.16 0.14 -2.42
N HIS A 20 -5.03 -1.00 -3.07
CA HIS A 20 -5.13 -2.32 -2.46
C HIS A 20 -3.95 -3.17 -2.87
N GLN A 21 -3.52 -4.07 -1.99
CA GLN A 21 -2.51 -5.07 -2.31
C GLN A 21 -3.20 -6.41 -2.57
N ILE A 22 -2.87 -7.04 -3.70
CA ILE A 22 -3.39 -8.36 -4.03
C ILE A 22 -2.79 -9.38 -3.07
N THR A 23 -3.66 -10.06 -2.31
CA THR A 23 -3.24 -11.09 -1.34
C THR A 23 -3.46 -12.50 -1.84
N SER A 24 -4.41 -12.68 -2.77
CA SER A 24 -4.72 -13.98 -3.35
C SER A 24 -5.27 -13.78 -4.75
N MET A 25 -4.94 -14.70 -5.64
CA MET A 25 -5.38 -14.61 -7.02
C MET A 25 -5.49 -16.02 -7.58
N SER A 26 -6.67 -16.38 -8.08
CA SER A 26 -6.89 -17.67 -8.71
C SER A 26 -7.59 -17.52 -10.04
N LYS A 27 -7.18 -18.33 -11.00
CA LYS A 27 -7.74 -18.32 -12.35
C LYS A 27 -8.69 -19.50 -12.51
N SER A 28 -9.87 -19.25 -13.09
CA SER A 28 -10.74 -20.30 -13.52
C SER A 28 -10.98 -20.19 -15.02
N ALA A 29 -11.00 -21.32 -15.70
CA ALA A 29 -11.24 -21.40 -17.13
C ALA A 29 -12.45 -22.29 -17.37
N PRO A 30 -13.67 -21.74 -17.33
CA PRO A 30 -14.87 -22.55 -17.47
C PRO A 30 -15.10 -22.94 -18.93
N GLY A 31 -14.71 -24.16 -19.31
CA GLY A 31 -15.09 -24.79 -20.54
C GLY A 31 -14.62 -24.12 -21.84
N LYS A 32 -15.06 -24.71 -22.97
CA LYS A 32 -14.63 -24.29 -24.31
C LYS A 32 -15.13 -22.92 -24.76
N HIS A 33 -16.22 -22.48 -24.19
CA HIS A 33 -16.88 -21.21 -24.62
C HIS A 33 -16.85 -20.16 -23.55
N GLY A 34 -16.21 -20.42 -22.40
CA GLY A 34 -16.09 -19.47 -21.32
C GLY A 34 -14.78 -18.74 -21.37
N HIS A 35 -14.82 -17.44 -21.05
CA HIS A 35 -13.61 -16.67 -20.87
C HIS A 35 -13.00 -16.97 -19.50
N ALA A 36 -11.68 -16.94 -19.42
CA ALA A 36 -11.00 -17.10 -18.15
C ALA A 36 -11.40 -15.96 -17.22
N LYS A 37 -11.60 -16.30 -15.95
CA LYS A 37 -11.92 -15.33 -14.90
C LYS A 37 -10.89 -15.44 -13.79
N TYR A 38 -10.64 -14.33 -13.14
CA TYR A 38 -9.79 -14.28 -11.97
C TYR A 38 -10.61 -13.95 -10.75
N ARG A 39 -10.40 -14.72 -9.68
CA ARG A 39 -10.87 -14.35 -8.35
C ARG A 39 -9.69 -13.69 -7.66
N VAL A 40 -9.89 -12.46 -7.23
CA VAL A 40 -8.84 -11.64 -6.64
C VAL A 40 -9.27 -11.21 -5.25
N ASP A 41 -8.42 -11.50 -4.27
CA ASP A 41 -8.58 -10.96 -2.93
C ASP A 41 -7.52 -9.87 -2.77
N ALA A 42 -7.95 -8.70 -2.32
CA ALA A 42 -7.06 -7.57 -2.17
C ALA A 42 -7.36 -6.82 -0.88
N LYS A 43 -6.29 -6.40 -0.20
CA LYS A 43 -6.38 -5.72 1.09
C LYS A 43 -6.13 -4.24 0.90
N ASN A 44 -7.06 -3.42 1.39
CA ASN A 44 -6.90 -1.97 1.38
C ASN A 44 -5.70 -1.58 2.22
N ILE A 45 -4.79 -0.81 1.66
CA ILE A 45 -3.54 -0.43 2.33
C ILE A 45 -3.81 0.48 3.54
N PHE A 46 -4.84 1.32 3.47
CA PHE A 46 -5.13 2.28 4.54
C PHE A 46 -6.02 1.70 5.63
N THR A 47 -7.04 0.92 5.28
CA THR A 47 -8.03 0.42 6.24
C THR A 47 -7.79 -1.01 6.68
N GLY A 48 -7.05 -1.79 5.88
CA GLY A 48 -6.84 -3.21 6.14
C GLY A 48 -8.00 -4.10 5.75
N GLN A 49 -9.08 -3.55 5.21
CA GLN A 49 -10.22 -4.36 4.79
C GLN A 49 -9.89 -5.14 3.52
N THR A 50 -10.39 -6.37 3.45
CA THR A 50 -10.20 -7.23 2.29
C THR A 50 -11.42 -7.16 1.39
N SER A 51 -11.18 -6.99 0.10
CA SER A 51 -12.22 -7.05 -0.93
C SER A 51 -12.02 -8.29 -1.77
N ASN A 52 -13.14 -8.96 -2.11
CA ASN A 52 -13.13 -10.14 -2.96
C ASN A 52 -13.78 -9.77 -4.29
N LEU A 53 -13.04 -9.95 -5.37
CA LEU A 53 -13.49 -9.55 -6.70
C LEU A 53 -13.38 -10.70 -7.67
N VAL A 54 -14.30 -10.73 -8.65
CA VAL A 54 -14.21 -11.64 -9.79
C VAL A 54 -14.18 -10.80 -11.03
N MET A 55 -13.19 -11.01 -11.88
CA MET A 55 -13.05 -10.24 -13.13
C MET A 55 -12.64 -11.14 -14.28
N THR A 56 -13.03 -10.73 -15.49
CA THR A 56 -12.55 -11.39 -16.69
C THR A 56 -11.05 -11.15 -16.84
N ALA A 57 -10.35 -12.08 -17.48
CA ALA A 57 -8.89 -12.02 -17.60
C ALA A 57 -8.38 -10.76 -18.29
N HIS A 58 -9.19 -10.16 -19.16
CA HIS A 58 -8.81 -8.97 -19.91
C HIS A 58 -9.29 -7.66 -19.26
N LYS A 59 -9.86 -7.73 -18.07
CA LYS A 59 -10.28 -6.52 -17.35
C LYS A 59 -9.06 -5.68 -17.01
N TYR A 60 -9.11 -4.40 -17.38
CA TYR A 60 -8.06 -3.46 -17.02
C TYR A 60 -8.25 -2.95 -15.60
N VAL A 61 -7.17 -2.90 -14.86
CA VAL A 61 -7.15 -2.34 -13.51
C VAL A 61 -6.15 -1.19 -13.48
N GLU A 62 -6.41 -0.22 -12.63
CA GLU A 62 -5.51 0.89 -12.42
C GLU A 62 -4.44 0.49 -11.42
N VAL A 63 -3.19 0.84 -11.71
CA VAL A 63 -2.06 0.57 -10.83
C VAL A 63 -1.65 1.89 -10.18
N PRO A 64 -1.64 1.97 -8.84
CA PRO A 64 -1.29 3.21 -8.17
C PRO A 64 0.21 3.47 -8.22
N ASN A 65 0.59 4.74 -8.23
CA ASN A 65 1.98 5.13 -8.05
C ASN A 65 2.32 4.99 -6.58
N LEU A 66 3.40 4.29 -6.30
CA LEU A 66 3.88 4.04 -4.95
C LEU A 66 5.32 4.50 -4.83
N LYS A 67 5.58 5.38 -3.85
CA LYS A 67 6.93 5.80 -3.51
C LYS A 67 7.24 5.40 -2.08
N LYS A 68 8.42 4.85 -1.86
CA LYS A 68 8.91 4.48 -0.54
C LYS A 68 10.03 5.46 -0.20
N GLN A 69 9.91 6.16 0.93
CA GLN A 69 10.83 7.19 1.32
C GLN A 69 11.22 7.03 2.79
N ASN A 70 12.44 7.46 3.11
CA ASN A 70 12.90 7.50 4.50
C ASN A 70 12.69 8.90 5.06
N ALA A 71 12.38 8.96 6.35
CA ALA A 71 12.22 10.23 7.05
C ALA A 71 12.75 10.13 8.47
N GLN A 72 13.24 11.24 8.98
CA GLN A 72 13.70 11.33 10.36
C GLN A 72 12.56 11.84 11.24
N VAL A 73 12.36 11.19 12.37
CA VAL A 73 11.37 11.63 13.34
C VAL A 73 11.92 12.84 14.09
N LEU A 74 11.21 13.95 14.03
CA LEU A 74 11.59 15.18 14.73
C LEU A 74 10.98 15.23 16.12
N SER A 75 9.71 14.87 16.24
CA SER A 75 9.00 14.85 17.53
C SER A 75 7.82 13.90 17.47
N VAL A 76 7.37 13.46 18.64
CA VAL A 76 6.22 12.59 18.78
C VAL A 76 5.24 13.26 19.74
N SER A 77 3.96 13.31 19.35
CA SER A 77 2.90 13.87 20.17
C SER A 77 1.69 12.93 20.08
N GLY A 78 1.41 12.21 21.16
CA GLY A 78 0.32 11.23 21.20
C GLY A 78 0.52 10.14 20.15
N THR A 79 -0.43 10.03 19.22
CA THR A 79 -0.38 9.04 18.15
C THR A 79 0.17 9.61 16.85
N ASN A 80 0.68 10.84 16.84
CA ASN A 80 1.23 11.49 15.67
C ASN A 80 2.71 11.76 15.85
N ALA A 81 3.42 11.77 14.74
CA ALA A 81 4.83 12.13 14.70
C ALA A 81 5.06 13.22 13.65
N GLN A 82 5.92 14.17 13.97
CA GLN A 82 6.40 15.12 12.99
C GLN A 82 7.66 14.53 12.39
N ILE A 83 7.70 14.40 11.07
CA ILE A 83 8.82 13.79 10.37
C ILE A 83 9.35 14.71 9.28
N MET A 84 10.59 14.49 8.91
CA MET A 84 11.25 15.22 7.84
C MET A 84 11.81 14.22 6.84
N ASP A 85 11.39 14.34 5.57
CA ASP A 85 11.92 13.51 4.50
C ASP A 85 13.43 13.73 4.38
N THR A 86 14.21 12.66 4.33
CA THR A 86 15.67 12.76 4.33
C THR A 86 16.24 13.25 3.00
N GLU A 87 15.46 13.22 1.93
CA GLU A 87 15.91 13.69 0.61
C GLU A 87 15.42 15.10 0.30
N THR A 88 14.12 15.34 0.53
CA THR A 88 13.50 16.63 0.18
C THR A 88 13.51 17.64 1.30
N TYR A 89 13.74 17.19 2.55
CA TYR A 89 13.68 17.98 3.78
C TYR A 89 12.29 18.54 4.07
N GLU A 90 11.27 18.04 3.37
CA GLU A 90 9.89 18.41 3.65
C GLU A 90 9.48 17.86 5.02
N THR A 91 8.83 18.71 5.80
CA THR A 91 8.38 18.38 7.15
C THR A 91 6.86 18.26 7.15
N PHE A 92 6.33 17.17 7.72
CA PHE A 92 4.89 16.95 7.82
C PHE A 92 4.58 15.98 8.95
N ASP A 93 3.31 15.91 9.32
CA ASP A 93 2.86 15.02 10.38
C ASP A 93 2.30 13.73 9.79
N LEU A 94 2.58 12.61 10.47
CA LEU A 94 1.99 11.31 10.13
C LEU A 94 1.44 10.66 11.38
N GLU A 95 0.33 9.93 11.23
CA GLU A 95 -0.19 9.08 12.27
C GLU A 95 0.73 7.88 12.44
N ILE A 96 1.01 7.52 13.68
CA ILE A 96 1.82 6.34 14.00
C ILE A 96 0.91 5.12 14.00
N PRO A 97 1.16 4.13 13.10
CA PRO A 97 0.36 2.91 13.10
C PRO A 97 0.45 2.18 14.44
N GLU A 98 -0.60 1.46 14.78
CA GLU A 98 -0.67 0.75 16.06
C GLU A 98 0.55 -0.14 16.30
N GLU A 99 1.00 -0.86 15.28
CA GLU A 99 2.15 -1.76 15.41
C GLU A 99 3.48 -1.05 15.63
N LEU A 100 3.56 0.25 15.39
CA LEU A 100 4.78 1.04 15.60
C LEU A 100 4.70 1.95 16.83
N GLN A 101 3.55 2.00 17.50
CA GLN A 101 3.42 2.81 18.72
C GLN A 101 4.39 2.30 19.79
N GLY A 102 5.08 3.24 20.45
CA GLY A 102 6.11 2.92 21.42
C GLY A 102 7.49 2.71 20.83
N GLN A 103 7.59 2.53 19.51
CA GLN A 103 8.88 2.37 18.82
C GLN A 103 9.35 3.66 18.15
N VAL A 104 8.41 4.52 17.77
CA VAL A 104 8.72 5.78 17.08
C VAL A 104 9.15 6.82 18.11
N GLU A 105 10.39 7.27 17.99
CA GLU A 105 10.96 8.26 18.90
C GLU A 105 11.74 9.31 18.10
N SER A 106 11.85 10.49 18.69
CA SER A 106 12.66 11.58 18.11
C SER A 106 14.07 11.10 17.80
N GLY A 107 14.57 11.45 16.63
CA GLY A 107 15.91 11.07 16.17
C GLY A 107 15.99 9.76 15.41
N LYS A 108 14.94 8.94 15.47
CA LYS A 108 14.91 7.68 14.72
C LYS A 108 14.49 7.90 13.28
N THR A 109 14.79 6.93 12.42
CA THR A 109 14.40 6.95 11.02
C THR A 109 13.26 5.97 10.77
N ILE A 110 12.28 6.41 10.01
CA ILE A 110 11.16 5.56 9.60
C ILE A 110 11.07 5.56 8.08
N MET A 111 10.37 4.57 7.54
CA MET A 111 10.00 4.53 6.14
C MET A 111 8.52 4.85 6.02
N TYR A 112 8.19 5.78 5.14
CA TYR A 112 6.80 6.05 4.81
C TYR A 112 6.57 5.82 3.33
N TRP A 113 5.32 5.53 2.99
CA TRP A 113 4.90 5.34 1.61
C TRP A 113 4.02 6.51 1.18
N GLU A 114 4.25 6.99 -0.02
CA GLU A 114 3.36 7.96 -0.65
C GLU A 114 2.62 7.22 -1.76
N ILE A 115 1.30 7.11 -1.60
CA ILE A 115 0.43 6.41 -2.53
C ILE A 115 -0.76 7.30 -2.84
N MET A 116 -0.95 7.63 -4.13
CA MET A 116 -2.12 8.41 -4.58
C MET A 116 -2.30 9.69 -3.77
N SER A 117 -1.19 10.40 -3.53
CA SER A 117 -1.13 11.66 -2.78
C SER A 117 -1.41 11.53 -1.29
N LYS A 118 -1.47 10.30 -0.77
CA LYS A 118 -1.57 10.05 0.67
C LYS A 118 -0.26 9.47 1.18
N ARG A 119 0.05 9.75 2.43
CA ARG A 119 1.28 9.29 3.07
C ARG A 119 0.95 8.44 4.28
N ILE A 120 1.67 7.34 4.43
CA ILE A 120 1.44 6.39 5.52
C ILE A 120 2.79 5.89 6.04
N MET A 121 2.97 5.90 7.37
CA MET A 121 4.15 5.36 8.01
C MET A 121 4.08 3.83 7.98
N LYS A 122 5.13 3.16 7.50
CA LYS A 122 5.08 1.71 7.29
C LYS A 122 5.98 0.93 8.23
N GLN A 123 7.18 1.42 8.52
CA GLN A 123 8.11 0.64 9.34
C GLN A 123 9.22 1.51 9.89
N MET A 124 9.87 0.98 10.92
CA MET A 124 11.12 1.57 11.43
C MET A 124 12.26 1.17 10.50
N VAL A 125 13.25 2.06 10.38
CA VAL A 125 14.47 1.77 9.63
C VAL A 125 15.62 1.67 10.61
N THR A 126 16.34 0.56 10.54
CA THR A 126 17.52 0.37 11.35
C THR A 126 18.73 0.86 10.56
N LEU A 127 19.39 1.89 11.07
CA LEU A 127 20.63 2.39 10.48
C LEU A 127 21.82 1.74 11.15
N LYS A 128 22.72 1.26 10.34
CA LYS A 128 23.98 0.69 10.84
C LYS A 128 25.11 1.69 10.68
#